data_6e2c20cfed140c82d8739025d99c4b95
#
_entry.id   6e2c20cfed140c82d8739025d99c4b95
#
_cell.length_a   1.000
_cell.length_b   1.000
_cell.length_c   1.000
_cell.angle_alpha   90.00
_cell.angle_beta   90.00
_cell.angle_gamma   90.00
#
_symmetry.space_group_name_H-M   'P 1'
#
loop_
_entity.id
_entity.type
_entity.pdbx_description
1 polymer ?
#
loop_
_entity_poly.entity_id
_entity_poly.type
_entity_poly.pdbx_seq_one_letter_code
_entity_poly.pdbx_strand_id
1 'polypeptide(L)'
;MSASVKGGDARRDRWSDHRARRRREFVDAALRVLEVQGPDLPMEAVAAEAGVTKPVLYRYFQDKSALVDALGERGSEILLDRLLPAIQAGCPALSRVRDAVGAYFAVIDEHPNLYWLLAREGKADSGSGPDSIQQNKEHIATALTAVLGDYLRAYGLDSGGAEPWAYGMTGLVQSTGEWWLQRRSMSRATVVDYVTQIIWAAITGMLREVGIVVNPDEPFPETRPPLHAVTHTDARLAPG
;
A
#
# COMPACT_ATOMS: atom_id res chain seq x y z
N MET A 1 33.39 -36.64 -11.49
CA MET A 1 32.66 -36.72 -10.21
C MET A 1 32.14 -35.30 -9.88
N SER A 2 30.92 -35.01 -10.23
CA SER A 2 30.28 -33.73 -9.82
C SER A 2 28.76 -33.84 -9.97
N ALA A 3 28.11 -34.37 -8.95
CA ALA A 3 26.63 -34.40 -8.88
C ALA A 3 26.20 -34.43 -7.41
N SER A 4 26.14 -33.26 -6.74
CA SER A 4 25.52 -33.20 -5.40
C SER A 4 25.14 -31.79 -4.92
N VAL A 5 24.89 -30.80 -5.79
CA VAL A 5 24.54 -29.42 -5.33
C VAL A 5 23.06 -29.05 -5.56
N LYS A 6 22.35 -29.72 -6.45
CA LYS A 6 20.95 -29.36 -6.80
C LYS A 6 19.86 -29.75 -5.78
N GLY A 7 20.13 -30.62 -4.83
CA GLY A 7 19.10 -31.08 -3.86
C GLY A 7 18.89 -30.16 -2.62
N GLY A 8 19.87 -29.35 -2.28
CA GLY A 8 19.85 -28.47 -1.11
C GLY A 8 19.04 -27.18 -1.33
N ASP A 9 19.13 -26.61 -2.51
CA ASP A 9 18.47 -25.36 -2.88
C ASP A 9 16.95 -25.52 -2.98
N ALA A 10 16.48 -26.54 -3.68
CA ALA A 10 15.04 -26.82 -3.83
C ALA A 10 14.33 -27.22 -2.51
N ARG A 11 15.09 -27.72 -1.52
CA ARG A 11 14.53 -28.01 -0.19
C ARG A 11 14.47 -26.72 0.66
N ARG A 12 15.47 -25.86 0.55
CA ARG A 12 15.54 -24.56 1.23
C ARG A 12 14.43 -23.63 0.70
N ASP A 13 14.21 -23.58 -0.61
CA ASP A 13 13.17 -22.78 -1.25
C ASP A 13 11.76 -23.22 -0.80
N ARG A 14 11.50 -24.53 -0.76
CA ARG A 14 10.21 -25.05 -0.26
C ARG A 14 9.97 -24.74 1.22
N TRP A 15 11.01 -24.70 2.05
CA TRP A 15 10.88 -24.34 3.46
C TRP A 15 10.64 -22.84 3.64
N SER A 16 11.29 -21.97 2.85
CA SER A 16 11.06 -20.53 2.85
C SER A 16 9.65 -20.20 2.40
N ASP A 17 9.16 -20.82 1.32
CA ASP A 17 7.80 -20.62 0.80
C ASP A 17 6.73 -21.10 1.78
N HIS A 18 6.95 -22.24 2.44
CA HIS A 18 6.04 -22.72 3.47
C HIS A 18 5.99 -21.78 4.68
N ARG A 19 7.16 -21.26 5.10
CA ARG A 19 7.23 -20.30 6.22
C ARG A 19 6.56 -18.98 5.86
N ALA A 20 6.78 -18.44 4.66
CA ALA A 20 6.16 -17.23 4.16
C ALA A 20 4.63 -17.36 4.08
N ARG A 21 4.14 -18.49 3.52
CA ARG A 21 2.70 -18.77 3.48
C ARG A 21 2.10 -18.83 4.88
N ARG A 22 2.74 -19.52 5.82
CA ARG A 22 2.26 -19.64 7.19
C ARG A 22 2.25 -18.29 7.91
N ARG A 23 3.26 -17.44 7.64
CA ARG A 23 3.30 -16.05 8.16
C ARG A 23 2.11 -15.23 7.66
N ARG A 24 1.74 -15.35 6.38
CA ARG A 24 0.55 -14.69 5.82
C ARG A 24 -0.75 -15.17 6.47
N GLU A 25 -0.91 -16.48 6.69
CA GLU A 25 -2.08 -17.04 7.37
C GLU A 25 -2.27 -16.42 8.77
N PHE A 26 -1.18 -16.16 9.51
CA PHE A 26 -1.24 -15.49 10.81
C PHE A 26 -1.59 -14.01 10.69
N VAL A 27 -1.11 -13.31 9.67
CA VAL A 27 -1.49 -11.92 9.40
C VAL A 27 -2.98 -11.83 9.04
N ASP A 28 -3.48 -12.73 8.22
CA ASP A 28 -4.91 -12.79 7.87
C ASP A 28 -5.78 -13.13 9.10
N ALA A 29 -5.31 -14.00 10.00
CA ALA A 29 -5.97 -14.25 11.27
C ALA A 29 -5.98 -13.00 12.17
N ALA A 30 -4.88 -12.26 12.22
CA ALA A 30 -4.80 -11.01 12.97
C ALA A 30 -5.75 -9.94 12.41
N LEU A 31 -5.92 -9.83 11.08
CA LEU A 31 -6.92 -8.94 10.47
C LEU A 31 -8.33 -9.30 10.92
N ARG A 32 -8.71 -10.59 10.93
CA ARG A 32 -10.03 -11.03 11.41
C ARG A 32 -10.24 -10.70 12.91
N VAL A 33 -9.20 -10.86 13.72
CA VAL A 33 -9.27 -10.46 15.15
C VAL A 33 -9.52 -8.96 15.28
N LEU A 34 -8.83 -8.13 14.49
CA LEU A 34 -9.03 -6.67 14.49
C LEU A 34 -10.46 -6.29 14.09
N GLU A 35 -11.06 -6.96 13.09
CA GLU A 35 -12.43 -6.70 12.66
C GLU A 35 -13.44 -6.92 13.80
N VAL A 36 -13.23 -7.95 14.63
CA VAL A 36 -14.17 -8.36 15.68
C VAL A 36 -13.88 -7.66 17.03
N GLN A 37 -12.60 -7.51 17.39
CA GLN A 37 -12.20 -7.07 18.74
C GLN A 37 -11.77 -5.60 18.81
N GLY A 38 -11.67 -4.92 17.67
CA GLY A 38 -11.18 -3.55 17.63
C GLY A 38 -9.66 -3.46 17.49
N PRO A 39 -9.09 -2.23 17.64
CA PRO A 39 -7.67 -1.97 17.37
C PRO A 39 -6.71 -2.52 18.43
N ASP A 40 -7.19 -3.09 19.51
CA ASP A 40 -6.36 -3.80 20.46
C ASP A 40 -6.10 -5.22 19.94
N LEU A 41 -4.85 -5.56 19.64
CA LEU A 41 -4.44 -6.84 19.06
C LEU A 41 -3.84 -7.76 20.13
N PRO A 42 -4.65 -8.55 20.87
CA PRO A 42 -4.13 -9.54 21.82
C PRO A 42 -3.51 -10.72 21.09
N MET A 43 -2.25 -11.05 21.38
CA MET A 43 -1.54 -12.17 20.76
C MET A 43 -2.23 -13.52 21.04
N GLU A 44 -2.91 -13.65 22.15
CA GLU A 44 -3.72 -14.82 22.50
C GLU A 44 -4.89 -15.03 21.55
N ALA A 45 -5.59 -13.93 21.21
CA ALA A 45 -6.72 -13.98 20.29
C ALA A 45 -6.26 -14.34 18.87
N VAL A 46 -5.13 -13.79 18.43
CA VAL A 46 -4.54 -14.14 17.13
C VAL A 46 -4.12 -15.60 17.06
N ALA A 47 -3.49 -16.12 18.11
CA ALA A 47 -3.12 -17.54 18.17
C ALA A 47 -4.34 -18.45 18.15
N ALA A 48 -5.41 -18.12 18.90
CA ALA A 48 -6.65 -18.86 18.90
C ALA A 48 -7.35 -18.84 17.54
N GLU A 49 -7.46 -17.66 16.90
CA GLU A 49 -8.02 -17.48 15.55
C GLU A 49 -7.24 -18.28 14.49
N ALA A 50 -5.93 -18.35 14.62
CA ALA A 50 -5.07 -19.12 13.72
C ALA A 50 -5.00 -20.63 14.04
N GLY A 51 -5.71 -21.10 15.08
CA GLY A 51 -5.74 -22.49 15.50
C GLY A 51 -4.39 -23.01 16.03
N VAL A 52 -3.59 -22.12 16.67
CA VAL A 52 -2.27 -22.46 17.22
C VAL A 52 -2.11 -21.98 18.66
N THR A 53 -1.04 -22.41 19.32
CA THR A 53 -0.66 -21.88 20.62
C THR A 53 0.17 -20.61 20.50
N LYS A 54 0.13 -19.74 21.48
CA LYS A 54 0.93 -18.49 21.54
C LYS A 54 2.43 -18.71 21.29
N PRO A 55 3.11 -19.73 21.85
CA PRO A 55 4.50 -20.03 21.52
C PRO A 55 4.75 -20.32 20.04
N VAL A 56 3.80 -20.93 19.33
CA VAL A 56 3.91 -21.18 17.89
C VAL A 56 3.88 -19.85 17.14
N LEU A 57 2.99 -18.92 17.49
CA LEU A 57 2.93 -17.60 16.88
C LEU A 57 4.24 -16.82 17.06
N TYR A 58 4.83 -16.85 18.27
CA TYR A 58 6.11 -16.18 18.58
C TYR A 58 7.33 -16.79 17.84
N ARG A 59 7.23 -17.98 17.28
CA ARG A 59 8.27 -18.53 16.39
C ARG A 59 8.31 -17.84 15.02
N TYR A 60 7.20 -17.18 14.62
CA TYR A 60 7.08 -16.45 13.36
C TYR A 60 7.22 -14.94 13.54
N PHE A 61 6.81 -14.41 14.69
CA PHE A 61 6.92 -13.01 15.06
C PHE A 61 7.59 -12.90 16.42
N GLN A 62 8.75 -12.22 16.46
CA GLN A 62 9.55 -12.11 17.71
C GLN A 62 8.74 -11.48 18.85
N ASP A 63 7.90 -10.50 18.49
CA ASP A 63 7.06 -9.73 19.39
C ASP A 63 5.78 -9.26 18.68
N LYS A 64 4.98 -8.47 19.38
CA LYS A 64 3.76 -7.87 18.82
C LYS A 64 4.09 -6.86 17.73
N SER A 65 5.18 -6.09 17.86
CA SER A 65 5.58 -5.09 16.88
C SER A 65 5.86 -5.73 15.52
N ALA A 66 6.59 -6.84 15.46
CA ALA A 66 6.84 -7.58 14.23
C ALA A 66 5.56 -8.11 13.54
N LEU A 67 4.49 -8.37 14.30
CA LEU A 67 3.17 -8.69 13.73
C LEU A 67 2.47 -7.43 13.23
N VAL A 68 2.56 -6.32 13.96
CA VAL A 68 1.99 -5.01 13.53
C VAL A 68 2.66 -4.54 12.24
N ASP A 69 3.98 -4.66 12.12
CA ASP A 69 4.70 -4.32 10.88
C ASP A 69 4.18 -5.15 9.70
N ALA A 70 4.01 -6.47 9.90
CA ALA A 70 3.45 -7.33 8.87
C ALA A 70 1.98 -7.02 8.52
N LEU A 71 1.20 -6.53 9.48
CA LEU A 71 -0.15 -6.00 9.24
C LEU A 71 -0.11 -4.71 8.43
N GLY A 72 0.86 -3.84 8.68
CA GLY A 72 1.10 -2.63 7.91
C GLY A 72 1.48 -2.93 6.45
N GLU A 73 2.41 -3.88 6.23
CA GLU A 73 2.75 -4.39 4.90
C GLU A 73 1.50 -4.91 4.18
N ARG A 74 0.67 -5.72 4.88
CA ARG A 74 -0.56 -6.27 4.31
C ARG A 74 -1.60 -5.19 3.99
N GLY A 75 -1.74 -4.17 4.84
CA GLY A 75 -2.60 -3.01 4.59
C GLY A 75 -2.18 -2.23 3.34
N SER A 76 -0.87 -2.05 3.15
CA SER A 76 -0.32 -1.43 1.94
C SER A 76 -0.57 -2.27 0.68
N GLU A 77 -0.42 -3.60 0.76
CA GLU A 77 -0.77 -4.51 -0.35
C GLU A 77 -2.25 -4.37 -0.73
N ILE A 78 -3.17 -4.45 0.25
CA ILE A 78 -4.61 -4.30 0.03
C ILE A 78 -4.94 -2.96 -0.66
N LEU A 79 -4.27 -1.89 -0.23
CA LEU A 79 -4.47 -0.57 -0.83
C LEU A 79 -3.93 -0.52 -2.26
N LEU A 80 -2.70 -0.98 -2.49
CA LEU A 80 -2.07 -0.94 -3.81
C LEU A 80 -2.80 -1.83 -4.83
N ASP A 81 -3.30 -2.98 -4.41
CA ASP A 81 -4.10 -3.89 -5.26
C ASP A 81 -5.38 -3.23 -5.81
N ARG A 82 -5.92 -2.23 -5.09
CA ARG A 82 -7.08 -1.44 -5.54
C ARG A 82 -6.69 -0.14 -6.25
N LEU A 83 -5.66 0.51 -5.76
CA LEU A 83 -5.22 1.82 -6.23
C LEU A 83 -4.58 1.73 -7.62
N LEU A 84 -3.66 0.79 -7.85
CA LEU A 84 -2.94 0.70 -9.10
C LEU A 84 -3.86 0.43 -10.31
N PRO A 85 -4.81 -0.51 -10.26
CA PRO A 85 -5.78 -0.67 -11.35
C PRO A 85 -6.63 0.58 -11.59
N ALA A 86 -7.04 1.29 -10.54
CA ALA A 86 -7.81 2.53 -10.68
C ALA A 86 -7.00 3.62 -11.39
N ILE A 87 -5.72 3.76 -11.08
CA ILE A 87 -4.83 4.73 -11.73
C ILE A 87 -4.52 4.34 -13.20
N GLN A 88 -4.47 3.05 -13.52
CA GLN A 88 -4.12 2.55 -14.85
C GLN A 88 -5.33 2.38 -15.79
N ALA A 89 -6.55 2.56 -15.28
CA ALA A 89 -7.77 2.39 -16.06
C ALA A 89 -7.81 3.36 -17.28
N GLY A 90 -8.31 2.87 -18.40
CA GLY A 90 -8.52 3.68 -19.62
C GLY A 90 -9.74 4.59 -19.58
N CYS A 91 -10.15 5.04 -18.38
CA CYS A 91 -11.30 5.91 -18.17
C CYS A 91 -10.90 7.41 -18.24
N PRO A 92 -11.89 8.34 -18.29
CA PRO A 92 -11.65 9.77 -18.23
C PRO A 92 -10.74 10.19 -17.07
N ALA A 93 -9.88 11.18 -17.30
CA ALA A 93 -8.83 11.59 -16.35
C ALA A 93 -9.39 11.97 -14.96
N LEU A 94 -10.49 12.74 -14.92
CA LEU A 94 -11.13 13.09 -13.65
C LEU A 94 -11.70 11.87 -12.92
N SER A 95 -12.34 10.95 -13.66
CA SER A 95 -12.87 9.70 -13.09
C SER A 95 -11.77 8.86 -12.50
N ARG A 96 -10.62 8.76 -13.18
CA ARG A 96 -9.43 8.04 -12.70
C ARG A 96 -8.91 8.59 -11.38
N VAL A 97 -8.81 9.93 -11.23
CA VAL A 97 -8.42 10.55 -9.97
C VAL A 97 -9.44 10.25 -8.88
N ARG A 98 -10.75 10.32 -9.19
CA ARG A 98 -11.83 9.99 -8.25
C ARG A 98 -11.75 8.53 -7.79
N ASP A 99 -11.54 7.59 -8.71
CA ASP A 99 -11.47 6.16 -8.41
C ASP A 99 -10.24 5.83 -7.55
N ALA A 100 -9.11 6.48 -7.82
CA ALA A 100 -7.90 6.34 -7.00
C ALA A 100 -8.12 6.85 -5.56
N VAL A 101 -8.71 8.03 -5.40
CA VAL A 101 -9.08 8.57 -4.07
C VAL A 101 -10.11 7.66 -3.41
N GLY A 102 -11.12 7.22 -4.16
CA GLY A 102 -12.16 6.29 -3.71
C GLY A 102 -11.60 4.97 -3.19
N ALA A 103 -10.58 4.41 -3.86
CA ALA A 103 -9.90 3.18 -3.45
C ALA A 103 -9.28 3.32 -2.04
N TYR A 104 -8.60 4.43 -1.75
CA TYR A 104 -8.05 4.68 -0.42
C TYR A 104 -9.15 4.77 0.64
N PHE A 105 -10.18 5.61 0.42
CA PHE A 105 -11.27 5.77 1.38
C PHE A 105 -12.09 4.50 1.58
N ALA A 106 -12.19 3.64 0.56
CA ALA A 106 -12.82 2.33 0.70
C ALA A 106 -12.02 1.41 1.63
N VAL A 107 -10.69 1.34 1.47
CA VAL A 107 -9.83 0.50 2.31
C VAL A 107 -9.87 0.93 3.77
N ILE A 108 -9.75 2.22 4.08
CA ILE A 108 -9.80 2.67 5.48
C ILE A 108 -11.20 2.57 6.11
N ASP A 109 -12.26 2.60 5.29
CA ASP A 109 -13.65 2.40 5.72
C ASP A 109 -13.94 0.93 6.04
N GLU A 110 -13.38 0.01 5.26
CA GLU A 110 -13.50 -1.43 5.42
C GLU A 110 -12.62 -1.96 6.57
N HIS A 111 -11.45 -1.34 6.79
CA HIS A 111 -10.48 -1.78 7.80
C HIS A 111 -10.11 -0.66 8.80
N PRO A 112 -11.08 -0.02 9.48
CA PRO A 112 -10.80 1.11 10.36
C PRO A 112 -9.96 0.70 11.58
N ASN A 113 -10.12 -0.51 12.09
CA ASN A 113 -9.37 -1.00 13.23
C ASN A 113 -7.89 -1.26 12.90
N LEU A 114 -7.60 -1.70 11.67
CA LEU A 114 -6.22 -1.78 11.18
C LEU A 114 -5.59 -0.39 11.12
N TYR A 115 -6.32 0.59 10.55
CA TYR A 115 -5.84 1.97 10.51
C TYR A 115 -5.49 2.50 11.89
N TRP A 116 -6.40 2.33 12.87
CA TRP A 116 -6.18 2.81 14.25
C TRP A 116 -5.08 2.06 15.00
N LEU A 117 -4.93 0.75 14.76
CA LEU A 117 -3.79 0.00 15.30
C LEU A 117 -2.47 0.61 14.84
N LEU A 118 -2.29 0.78 13.53
CA LEU A 118 -1.08 1.34 12.95
C LEU A 118 -0.83 2.78 13.43
N ALA A 119 -1.88 3.61 13.52
CA ALA A 119 -1.80 4.99 13.98
C ALA A 119 -1.39 5.12 15.46
N ARG A 120 -1.73 4.15 16.29
CA ARG A 120 -1.38 4.14 17.73
C ARG A 120 0.04 3.67 17.99
N GLU A 121 0.44 2.59 17.33
CA GLU A 121 1.80 2.03 17.47
C GLU A 121 2.85 3.01 16.95
N GLY A 122 2.58 3.72 15.86
CA GLY A 122 3.47 4.76 15.35
C GLY A 122 3.68 5.96 16.29
N LYS A 123 2.76 6.21 17.23
CA LYS A 123 2.92 7.26 18.25
C LYS A 123 3.61 6.77 19.53
N ALA A 124 3.59 5.46 19.79
CA ALA A 124 4.11 4.90 21.04
C ALA A 124 5.64 4.67 21.01
N ASP A 125 6.20 4.46 19.83
CA ASP A 125 7.61 4.04 19.66
C ASP A 125 8.53 5.16 19.18
N SER A 126 8.45 6.33 19.82
CA SER A 126 9.30 7.51 19.51
C SER A 126 10.80 7.26 19.75
N GLY A 127 11.26 6.02 19.95
CA GLY A 127 12.61 5.70 20.37
C GLY A 127 13.37 4.62 19.60
N SER A 128 12.74 3.76 18.79
CA SER A 128 13.44 2.58 18.27
C SER A 128 12.86 2.07 16.95
N GLY A 129 13.16 2.72 15.84
CA GLY A 129 12.84 2.25 14.51
C GLY A 129 11.87 3.16 13.74
N PRO A 130 11.82 3.03 12.41
CA PRO A 130 10.89 3.79 11.60
C PRO A 130 9.45 3.34 11.93
N ASP A 131 8.58 4.32 12.16
CA ASP A 131 7.16 4.21 12.41
C ASP A 131 6.48 3.40 11.28
N SER A 132 5.73 2.34 11.64
CA SER A 132 5.05 1.46 10.68
C SER A 132 4.13 2.24 9.73
N ILE A 133 3.50 3.33 10.20
CA ILE A 133 2.72 4.25 9.34
C ILE A 133 3.63 4.99 8.37
N GLN A 134 4.78 5.47 8.83
CA GLN A 134 5.71 6.18 7.97
C GLN A 134 6.29 5.26 6.89
N GLN A 135 6.64 4.03 7.22
CA GLN A 135 7.08 3.03 6.24
C GLN A 135 5.99 2.71 5.21
N ASN A 136 4.74 2.53 5.65
CA ASN A 136 3.61 2.29 4.76
C ASN A 136 3.34 3.49 3.85
N LYS A 137 3.44 4.70 4.38
CA LYS A 137 3.33 5.94 3.60
C LYS A 137 4.44 6.03 2.54
N GLU A 138 5.67 5.72 2.89
CA GLU A 138 6.81 5.71 1.98
C GLU A 138 6.63 4.67 0.86
N HIS A 139 6.14 3.49 1.20
CA HIS A 139 5.85 2.44 0.22
C HIS A 139 4.81 2.88 -0.81
N ILE A 140 3.70 3.46 -0.35
CA ILE A 140 2.64 3.98 -1.23
C ILE A 140 3.15 5.17 -2.06
N ALA A 141 3.85 6.12 -1.43
CA ALA A 141 4.40 7.27 -2.12
C ALA A 141 5.43 6.88 -3.18
N THR A 142 6.27 5.86 -2.92
CA THR A 142 7.23 5.32 -3.89
C THR A 142 6.52 4.71 -5.10
N ALA A 143 5.46 3.92 -4.89
CA ALA A 143 4.67 3.36 -5.98
C ALA A 143 4.01 4.48 -6.83
N LEU A 144 3.44 5.50 -6.18
CA LEU A 144 2.86 6.66 -6.87
C LEU A 144 3.90 7.50 -7.59
N THR A 145 5.12 7.66 -7.04
CA THR A 145 6.24 8.35 -7.70
C THR A 145 6.56 7.71 -9.03
N ALA A 146 6.61 6.36 -9.10
CA ALA A 146 6.85 5.65 -10.34
C ALA A 146 5.75 5.94 -11.37
N VAL A 147 4.49 5.84 -10.96
CA VAL A 147 3.33 6.11 -11.83
C VAL A 147 3.33 7.56 -12.33
N LEU A 148 3.49 8.54 -11.44
CA LEU A 148 3.54 9.96 -11.81
C LEU A 148 4.72 10.26 -12.74
N GLY A 149 5.88 9.68 -12.47
CA GLY A 149 7.05 9.80 -13.32
C GLY A 149 6.80 9.29 -14.75
N ASP A 150 6.06 8.17 -14.89
CA ASP A 150 5.69 7.64 -16.19
C ASP A 150 4.73 8.58 -16.94
N TYR A 151 3.74 9.18 -16.25
CA TYR A 151 2.86 10.17 -16.86
C TYR A 151 3.60 11.44 -17.27
N LEU A 152 4.48 11.99 -16.43
CA LEU A 152 5.28 13.17 -16.79
C LEU A 152 6.13 12.90 -18.03
N ARG A 153 6.78 11.75 -18.10
CA ARG A 153 7.54 11.33 -19.28
C ARG A 153 6.66 11.16 -20.52
N ALA A 154 5.45 10.64 -20.38
CA ALA A 154 4.49 10.51 -21.49
C ALA A 154 4.08 11.89 -22.06
N TYR A 155 4.05 12.93 -21.22
CA TYR A 155 3.87 14.32 -21.64
C TYR A 155 5.16 15.00 -22.13
N GLY A 156 6.30 14.32 -22.12
CA GLY A 156 7.60 14.90 -22.49
C GLY A 156 8.16 15.85 -21.43
N LEU A 157 7.69 15.76 -20.18
CA LEU A 157 8.10 16.61 -19.07
C LEU A 157 9.21 15.98 -18.24
N ASP A 158 9.95 16.84 -17.52
CA ASP A 158 10.86 16.39 -16.48
C ASP A 158 10.09 15.67 -15.37
N SER A 159 10.57 14.50 -14.97
CA SER A 159 9.94 13.67 -13.92
C SER A 159 10.44 13.99 -12.50
N GLY A 160 11.30 14.99 -12.31
CA GLY A 160 11.87 15.37 -11.01
C GLY A 160 10.81 15.79 -9.97
N GLY A 161 9.67 16.31 -10.43
CA GLY A 161 8.53 16.66 -9.56
C GLY A 161 7.70 15.46 -9.06
N ALA A 162 7.87 14.27 -9.63
CA ALA A 162 7.02 13.11 -9.32
C ALA A 162 7.06 12.72 -7.84
N GLU A 163 8.25 12.68 -7.25
CA GLU A 163 8.43 12.28 -5.84
C GLU A 163 7.76 13.26 -4.86
N PRO A 164 8.09 14.56 -4.84
CA PRO A 164 7.47 15.51 -3.91
C PRO A 164 5.95 15.60 -4.10
N TRP A 165 5.44 15.43 -5.33
CA TRP A 165 4.00 15.43 -5.59
C TRP A 165 3.33 14.18 -5.07
N ALA A 166 3.94 13.00 -5.24
CA ALA A 166 3.43 11.74 -4.68
C ALA A 166 3.34 11.81 -3.15
N TYR A 167 4.39 12.31 -2.48
CA TYR A 167 4.40 12.51 -1.03
C TYR A 167 3.35 13.51 -0.58
N GLY A 168 3.20 14.64 -1.29
CA GLY A 168 2.20 15.67 -0.99
C GLY A 168 0.77 15.12 -1.12
N MET A 169 0.46 14.42 -2.21
CA MET A 169 -0.85 13.81 -2.45
C MET A 169 -1.16 12.72 -1.42
N THR A 170 -0.20 11.84 -1.13
CA THR A 170 -0.34 10.80 -0.12
C THR A 170 -0.61 11.40 1.26
N GLY A 171 0.12 12.45 1.64
CA GLY A 171 -0.08 13.17 2.89
C GLY A 171 -1.45 13.82 3.00
N LEU A 172 -1.93 14.47 1.92
CA LEU A 172 -3.26 15.07 1.84
C LEU A 172 -4.34 14.01 2.08
N VAL A 173 -4.30 12.94 1.31
CA VAL A 173 -5.32 11.86 1.38
C VAL A 173 -5.31 11.19 2.75
N GLN A 174 -4.13 10.91 3.30
CA GLN A 174 -3.97 10.28 4.60
C GLN A 174 -4.50 11.17 5.74
N SER A 175 -4.11 12.44 5.78
CA SER A 175 -4.57 13.38 6.83
C SER A 175 -6.07 13.60 6.76
N THR A 176 -6.64 13.68 5.55
CA THR A 176 -8.09 13.82 5.36
C THR A 176 -8.82 12.53 5.75
N GLY A 177 -8.24 11.36 5.44
CA GLY A 177 -8.76 10.05 5.83
C GLY A 177 -8.80 9.88 7.36
N GLU A 178 -7.74 10.24 8.07
CA GLU A 178 -7.70 10.24 9.53
C GLU A 178 -8.79 11.14 10.12
N TRP A 179 -8.87 12.37 9.65
CA TRP A 179 -9.90 13.31 10.05
C TRP A 179 -11.31 12.74 9.81
N TRP A 180 -11.55 12.15 8.64
CA TRP A 180 -12.85 11.57 8.29
C TRP A 180 -13.21 10.36 9.15
N LEU A 181 -12.25 9.45 9.39
CA LEU A 181 -12.46 8.28 10.28
C LEU A 181 -12.80 8.70 11.71
N GLN A 182 -12.18 9.78 12.21
CA GLN A 182 -12.44 10.29 13.57
C GLN A 182 -13.83 10.91 13.69
N ARG A 183 -14.26 11.68 12.68
CA ARG A 183 -15.45 12.51 12.79
C ARG A 183 -16.69 11.90 12.18
N ARG A 184 -16.53 11.15 11.10
CA ARG A 184 -17.66 10.58 10.33
C ARG A 184 -18.79 11.58 10.05
N SER A 185 -18.45 12.88 9.89
CA SER A 185 -19.40 13.98 9.74
C SER A 185 -20.04 14.06 8.36
N MET A 186 -19.54 13.29 7.39
CA MET A 186 -20.07 13.23 6.03
C MET A 186 -19.91 11.83 5.45
N SER A 187 -20.63 11.54 4.37
CA SER A 187 -20.54 10.26 3.66
C SER A 187 -19.15 10.08 3.02
N ARG A 188 -18.77 8.81 2.78
CA ARG A 188 -17.56 8.46 2.03
C ARG A 188 -17.55 9.13 0.64
N ALA A 189 -18.67 9.09 -0.07
CA ALA A 189 -18.80 9.72 -1.38
C ALA A 189 -18.48 11.22 -1.33
N THR A 190 -19.00 11.93 -0.33
CA THR A 190 -18.80 13.39 -0.17
C THR A 190 -17.33 13.73 0.10
N VAL A 191 -16.64 13.02 0.99
CA VAL A 191 -15.22 13.28 1.26
C VAL A 191 -14.34 12.94 0.07
N VAL A 192 -14.66 11.87 -0.66
CA VAL A 192 -13.99 11.50 -1.91
C VAL A 192 -14.11 12.63 -2.93
N ASP A 193 -15.31 13.22 -3.09
CA ASP A 193 -15.54 14.32 -4.02
C ASP A 193 -14.67 15.54 -3.69
N TYR A 194 -14.63 15.96 -2.41
CA TYR A 194 -13.80 17.09 -2.00
C TYR A 194 -12.30 16.85 -2.19
N VAL A 195 -11.82 15.69 -1.82
CA VAL A 195 -10.39 15.34 -1.99
C VAL A 195 -10.05 15.25 -3.47
N THR A 196 -10.93 14.67 -4.29
CA THR A 196 -10.76 14.60 -5.75
C THR A 196 -10.63 16.00 -6.35
N GLN A 197 -11.47 16.96 -5.95
CA GLN A 197 -11.40 18.34 -6.43
C GLN A 197 -10.05 19.00 -6.14
N ILE A 198 -9.51 18.82 -4.93
CA ILE A 198 -8.20 19.37 -4.56
C ILE A 198 -7.08 18.75 -5.40
N ILE A 199 -7.06 17.42 -5.50
CA ILE A 199 -6.02 16.69 -6.27
C ILE A 199 -6.12 17.04 -7.77
N TRP A 200 -7.35 17.09 -8.32
CA TRP A 200 -7.57 17.47 -9.70
C TRP A 200 -7.09 18.91 -9.99
N ALA A 201 -7.41 19.86 -9.12
CA ALA A 201 -6.95 21.24 -9.26
C ALA A 201 -5.41 21.33 -9.19
N ALA A 202 -4.77 20.58 -8.30
CA ALA A 202 -3.32 20.52 -8.21
C ALA A 202 -2.69 19.97 -9.50
N ILE A 203 -3.16 18.81 -9.98
CA ILE A 203 -2.64 18.18 -11.21
C ILE A 203 -2.81 19.11 -12.41
N THR A 204 -4.02 19.64 -12.63
CA THR A 204 -4.29 20.49 -13.79
C THR A 204 -3.61 21.86 -13.69
N GLY A 205 -3.43 22.40 -12.48
CA GLY A 205 -2.66 23.61 -12.24
C GLY A 205 -1.19 23.43 -12.63
N MET A 206 -0.54 22.38 -12.13
CA MET A 206 0.86 22.06 -12.46
C MET A 206 1.08 21.84 -13.96
N LEU A 207 0.19 21.09 -14.62
CA LEU A 207 0.30 20.82 -16.06
C LEU A 207 0.07 22.11 -16.89
N ARG A 208 -0.80 22.99 -16.45
CA ARG A 208 -1.07 24.28 -17.12
C ARG A 208 0.15 25.21 -17.11
N GLU A 209 0.94 25.22 -16.02
CA GLU A 209 2.18 26.01 -15.93
C GLU A 209 3.21 25.63 -17.04
N VAL A 210 3.15 24.39 -17.52
CA VAL A 210 4.00 23.92 -18.62
C VAL A 210 3.26 23.84 -19.97
N GLY A 211 2.11 24.52 -20.09
CA GLY A 211 1.34 24.66 -21.33
C GLY A 211 0.44 23.47 -21.68
N ILE A 212 0.25 22.52 -20.76
CA ILE A 212 -0.61 21.34 -20.98
C ILE A 212 -1.99 21.58 -20.38
N VAL A 213 -3.02 21.44 -21.20
CA VAL A 213 -4.43 21.48 -20.77
C VAL A 213 -4.99 20.05 -20.84
N VAL A 214 -5.41 19.54 -19.69
CA VAL A 214 -6.04 18.21 -19.59
C VAL A 214 -7.53 18.34 -19.67
N ASN A 215 -8.15 17.58 -20.59
CA ASN A 215 -9.60 17.45 -20.66
C ASN A 215 -10.05 16.43 -19.57
N PRO A 216 -10.97 16.80 -18.65
CA PRO A 216 -11.46 15.88 -17.62
C PRO A 216 -12.18 14.65 -18.18
N ASP A 217 -12.77 14.77 -19.38
CA ASP A 217 -13.59 13.74 -20.01
C ASP A 217 -12.77 12.81 -20.95
N GLU A 218 -11.49 13.08 -21.12
CA GLU A 218 -10.57 12.27 -21.91
C GLU A 218 -9.60 11.49 -21.01
N PRO A 219 -9.11 10.31 -21.43
CA PRO A 219 -8.08 9.59 -20.70
C PRO A 219 -6.76 10.38 -20.63
N PHE A 220 -5.97 10.18 -19.58
CA PHE A 220 -4.57 10.56 -19.63
C PHE A 220 -3.84 9.81 -20.75
N PRO A 221 -2.71 10.33 -21.28
CA PRO A 221 -1.91 9.62 -22.28
C PRO A 221 -1.58 8.19 -21.82
N GLU A 222 -1.51 7.28 -22.77
CA GLU A 222 -1.04 5.93 -22.46
C GLU A 222 0.40 6.00 -21.98
N THR A 223 0.63 5.47 -20.78
CA THR A 223 1.98 5.24 -20.28
C THR A 223 2.46 3.88 -20.75
N ARG A 224 3.76 3.73 -20.95
CA ARG A 224 4.34 2.40 -21.13
C ARG A 224 3.87 1.52 -19.96
N PRO A 225 3.42 0.26 -20.21
CA PRO A 225 3.01 -0.58 -19.10
C PRO A 225 4.12 -0.57 -18.04
N PRO A 226 3.81 -0.37 -16.75
CA PRO A 226 4.83 -0.42 -15.72
C PRO A 226 5.54 -1.75 -15.85
N LEU A 227 6.86 -1.72 -15.85
CA LEU A 227 7.66 -2.93 -15.70
C LEU A 227 7.04 -3.62 -14.48
N HIS A 228 6.42 -4.77 -14.71
CA HIS A 228 5.80 -5.57 -13.67
C HIS A 228 6.69 -5.51 -12.44
N ALA A 229 6.11 -5.20 -11.28
CA ALA A 229 6.82 -5.25 -10.02
C ALA A 229 7.72 -6.48 -10.10
N VAL A 230 9.03 -6.25 -10.05
CA VAL A 230 10.01 -7.33 -10.13
C VAL A 230 9.77 -8.17 -8.89
N THR A 231 8.89 -9.15 -9.03
CA THR A 231 8.89 -10.27 -8.13
C THR A 231 10.30 -10.83 -8.24
N HIS A 232 11.01 -10.85 -7.14
CA HIS A 232 12.38 -11.34 -6.97
C HIS A 232 12.52 -12.82 -7.38
N THR A 233 12.17 -13.18 -8.61
CA THR A 233 12.17 -14.58 -9.10
C THR A 233 12.98 -14.78 -10.36
N ASP A 234 13.45 -13.76 -11.08
CA ASP A 234 14.16 -13.95 -12.35
C ASP A 234 15.55 -13.28 -12.43
N ALA A 235 16.38 -13.50 -11.39
CA ALA A 235 17.82 -13.30 -11.50
C ALA A 235 18.55 -14.65 -11.71
N ARG A 236 18.12 -15.42 -12.72
CA ARG A 236 18.92 -16.55 -13.23
C ARG A 236 18.49 -16.82 -14.66
N LEU A 237 19.31 -16.35 -15.59
CA LEU A 237 19.68 -17.04 -16.83
C LEU A 237 20.31 -16.06 -17.82
N ALA A 238 21.62 -15.93 -17.80
CA ALA A 238 22.42 -15.70 -19.00
C ALA A 238 23.62 -16.64 -18.92
N PRO A 239 23.72 -17.62 -19.81
CA PRO A 239 24.96 -18.36 -20.01
C PRO A 239 25.85 -17.60 -20.99
N GLY A 240 27.10 -17.40 -20.63
CA GLY A 240 28.18 -16.95 -21.46
C GLY A 240 29.48 -17.55 -20.93
#